data_df76b0fcdddc3fa5fd67343c60e9221b
#
_entry.id   df76b0fcdddc3fa5fd67343c60e9221b
#
_cell.length_a   1.000
_cell.length_b   1.000
_cell.length_c   1.000
_cell.angle_alpha   90.00
_cell.angle_beta   90.00
_cell.angle_gamma   90.00
#
_symmetry.space_group_name_H-M   'P 1'
#
loop_
_entity.id
_entity.type
_entity.pdbx_description
1 polymer ?
#
loop_
_entity_poly.entity_id
_entity_poly.type
_entity_poly.pdbx_seq_one_letter_code
_entity_poly.pdbx_strand_id
1 'polypeptide(L)'
;MRVLIAEDEAYLNRILEKVLAKAGYAVDSCADGQEALEYLESTDAYDAAILDIMMPRVDGLTVLRRIRERGSDLPVLLLTARDAVESRVEGLDLGADDYLTKPFASQELLARLRALLRRGGAKQAAVLAVADLRLDPASRRVTRGGREVALSAREFALLEYMMRNAGMPLTRQMIEEHVWNYDYQGGSNVVDVYIRTLRGKLEIQGEKRLIHTVRNVGYVLREEA
;
A
#
# COMPACT_ATOMS: atom_id res chain seq x y z
N MET A 1 -1.40 2.45 -1.96
CA MET A 1 -1.13 1.33 -1.04
C MET A 1 -0.18 1.81 0.06
N ARG A 2 -0.48 1.45 1.30
CA ARG A 2 0.26 1.87 2.49
C ARG A 2 0.99 0.68 3.12
N VAL A 3 2.26 0.85 3.42
CA VAL A 3 3.14 -0.22 3.91
C VAL A 3 3.78 0.23 5.22
N LEU A 4 3.70 -0.62 6.24
CA LEU A 4 4.46 -0.45 7.48
C LEU A 4 5.82 -1.11 7.34
N ILE A 5 6.88 -0.45 7.81
CA ILE A 5 8.23 -1.01 7.96
C ILE A 5 8.58 -1.02 9.44
N ALA A 6 9.04 -2.16 9.95
CA ALA A 6 9.68 -2.26 11.26
C ALA A 6 11.09 -2.80 11.07
N GLU A 7 12.10 -1.97 11.34
CA GLU A 7 13.53 -2.24 11.13
C GLU A 7 14.34 -1.37 12.08
N ASP A 8 15.13 -1.98 12.94
CA ASP A 8 15.90 -1.28 13.97
C ASP A 8 17.20 -0.63 13.46
N GLU A 9 17.78 -1.16 12.38
CA GLU A 9 18.94 -0.54 11.76
C GLU A 9 18.53 0.76 11.01
N ALA A 10 18.77 1.91 11.61
CA ALA A 10 18.34 3.22 11.10
C ALA A 10 18.79 3.52 9.66
N TYR A 11 19.91 2.96 9.20
CA TYR A 11 20.38 3.14 7.83
C TYR A 11 19.53 2.33 6.84
N LEU A 12 19.29 1.05 7.15
CA LEU A 12 18.47 0.17 6.32
C LEU A 12 17.01 0.66 6.29
N ASN A 13 16.46 1.03 7.44
CA ASN A 13 15.12 1.59 7.57
C ASN A 13 14.91 2.77 6.60
N ARG A 14 15.81 3.77 6.62
CA ARG A 14 15.77 4.92 5.69
C ARG A 14 15.92 4.55 4.22
N ILE A 15 16.68 3.50 3.91
CA ILE A 15 16.78 2.99 2.52
C ILE A 15 15.45 2.39 2.09
N LEU A 16 14.84 1.55 2.93
CA LEU A 16 13.55 0.93 2.67
C LEU A 16 12.46 1.98 2.44
N GLU A 17 12.36 2.98 3.31
CA GLU A 17 11.43 4.10 3.13
C GLU A 17 11.60 4.77 1.76
N LYS A 18 12.84 5.15 1.41
CA LYS A 18 13.13 5.83 0.13
C LYS A 18 12.79 4.97 -1.07
N VAL A 19 13.12 3.68 -1.02
CA VAL A 19 12.85 2.73 -2.11
C VAL A 19 11.35 2.56 -2.32
N LEU A 20 10.60 2.36 -1.24
CA LEU A 20 9.15 2.16 -1.29
C LEU A 20 8.42 3.45 -1.66
N ALA A 21 8.79 4.59 -1.09
CA ALA A 21 8.21 5.89 -1.44
C ALA A 21 8.44 6.23 -2.92
N LYS A 22 9.66 5.96 -3.45
CA LYS A 22 9.96 6.11 -4.89
C LYS A 22 9.12 5.18 -5.76
N ALA A 23 8.81 3.98 -5.26
CA ALA A 23 7.91 3.05 -5.93
C ALA A 23 6.42 3.42 -5.79
N GLY A 24 6.10 4.49 -5.02
CA GLY A 24 4.76 5.07 -4.91
C GLY A 24 3.90 4.49 -3.80
N TYR A 25 4.51 3.80 -2.83
CA TYR A 25 3.83 3.41 -1.61
C TYR A 25 3.77 4.59 -0.62
N ALA A 26 2.71 4.68 0.16
CA ALA A 26 2.71 5.41 1.41
C ALA A 26 3.44 4.53 2.44
N VAL A 27 4.39 5.10 3.16
CA VAL A 27 5.27 4.33 4.04
C VAL A 27 5.24 4.95 5.42
N ASP A 28 4.96 4.13 6.42
CA ASP A 28 5.26 4.42 7.81
C ASP A 28 6.39 3.51 8.25
N SER A 29 7.26 4.02 9.11
CA SER A 29 8.38 3.24 9.61
C SER A 29 8.55 3.40 11.11
N CYS A 30 9.00 2.34 11.74
CA CYS A 30 9.31 2.29 13.16
C CYS A 30 10.61 1.49 13.39
N ALA A 31 11.17 1.63 14.59
CA ALA A 31 12.46 1.05 14.92
C ALA A 31 12.38 -0.25 15.74
N ASP A 32 11.17 -0.70 16.09
CA ASP A 32 10.96 -1.93 16.85
C ASP A 32 9.54 -2.47 16.78
N GLY A 33 9.36 -3.69 17.28
CA GLY A 33 8.08 -4.37 17.19
C GLY A 33 6.99 -3.83 18.11
N GLN A 34 7.34 -3.13 19.20
CA GLN A 34 6.34 -2.52 20.07
C GLN A 34 5.66 -1.35 19.34
N GLU A 35 6.45 -0.49 18.74
CA GLU A 35 5.96 0.60 17.88
C GLU A 35 5.16 0.07 16.68
N ALA A 36 5.65 -1.03 16.05
CA ALA A 36 4.92 -1.67 14.95
C ALA A 36 3.52 -2.12 15.37
N LEU A 37 3.37 -2.71 16.56
CA LEU A 37 2.06 -3.10 17.09
C LEU A 37 1.16 -1.88 17.31
N GLU A 38 1.68 -0.79 17.85
CA GLU A 38 0.92 0.45 18.07
C GLU A 38 0.37 1.02 16.74
N TYR A 39 1.20 1.03 15.68
CA TYR A 39 0.76 1.42 14.34
C TYR A 39 -0.34 0.47 13.81
N LEU A 40 -0.13 -0.84 13.90
CA LEU A 40 -1.09 -1.84 13.39
C LEU A 40 -2.40 -1.88 14.20
N GLU A 41 -2.38 -1.43 15.45
CA GLU A 41 -3.58 -1.30 16.29
C GLU A 41 -4.34 0.01 16.05
N SER A 42 -3.64 1.05 15.61
CA SER A 42 -4.23 2.37 15.42
C SER A 42 -5.10 2.49 14.16
N THR A 43 -4.87 1.63 13.15
CA THR A 43 -5.57 1.70 11.86
C THR A 43 -5.49 0.40 11.08
N ASP A 44 -6.56 0.09 10.35
CA ASP A 44 -6.63 -1.02 9.38
C ASP A 44 -6.19 -0.59 7.95
N ALA A 45 -5.59 0.58 7.80
CA ALA A 45 -5.27 1.16 6.49
C ALA A 45 -4.00 0.58 5.84
N TYR A 46 -3.29 -0.34 6.50
CA TYR A 46 -2.11 -0.97 5.91
C TYR A 46 -2.48 -2.08 4.94
N ASP A 47 -1.82 -2.07 3.78
CA ASP A 47 -1.96 -3.11 2.76
C ASP A 47 -0.92 -4.24 2.92
N ALA A 48 0.21 -3.95 3.58
CA ALA A 48 1.25 -4.93 3.94
C ALA A 48 2.13 -4.41 5.07
N ALA A 49 2.82 -5.34 5.75
CA ALA A 49 3.90 -5.03 6.67
C ALA A 49 5.21 -5.70 6.24
N ILE A 50 6.32 -5.00 6.43
CA ILE A 50 7.69 -5.50 6.28
C ILE A 50 8.31 -5.46 7.66
N LEU A 51 8.62 -6.63 8.24
CA LEU A 51 9.10 -6.74 9.61
C LEU A 51 10.47 -7.40 9.64
N ASP A 52 11.45 -6.75 10.24
CA ASP A 52 12.68 -7.45 10.62
C ASP A 52 12.36 -8.46 11.74
N ILE A 53 12.91 -9.64 11.63
CA ILE A 53 12.79 -10.64 12.70
C ILE A 53 13.53 -10.18 13.95
N MET A 54 14.74 -9.65 13.79
CA MET A 54 15.63 -9.29 14.89
C MET A 54 15.49 -7.83 15.27
N MET A 55 14.55 -7.52 16.14
CA MET A 55 14.33 -6.16 16.65
C MET A 55 14.36 -6.11 18.18
N PRO A 56 14.73 -4.98 18.76
CA PRO A 56 14.66 -4.77 20.21
C PRO A 56 13.21 -4.72 20.71
N ARG A 57 13.02 -4.90 22.01
CA ARG A 57 11.74 -4.88 22.75
C ARG A 57 10.80 -6.01 22.32
N VAL A 58 10.27 -5.98 21.12
CA VAL A 58 9.41 -7.01 20.52
C VAL A 58 9.98 -7.39 19.18
N ASP A 59 10.28 -8.68 18.98
CA ASP A 59 10.78 -9.20 17.71
C ASP A 59 9.67 -9.33 16.65
N GLY A 60 10.06 -9.44 15.37
CA GLY A 60 9.12 -9.49 14.26
C GLY A 60 8.22 -10.72 14.24
N LEU A 61 8.68 -11.87 14.76
CA LEU A 61 7.86 -13.08 14.87
C LEU A 61 6.78 -12.91 15.94
N THR A 62 7.10 -12.24 17.01
CA THR A 62 6.12 -11.90 18.06
C THR A 62 5.08 -10.92 17.55
N VAL A 63 5.48 -9.90 16.76
CA VAL A 63 4.53 -9.00 16.08
C VAL A 63 3.60 -9.80 15.18
N LEU A 64 4.15 -10.65 14.30
CA LEU A 64 3.36 -11.50 13.40
C LEU A 64 2.36 -12.37 14.17
N ARG A 65 2.80 -13.05 15.22
CA ARG A 65 1.94 -13.90 16.05
C ARG A 65 0.76 -13.09 16.60
N ARG A 66 1.02 -11.92 17.20
CA ARG A 66 -0.04 -11.08 17.81
C ARG A 66 -1.07 -10.59 16.80
N ILE A 67 -0.64 -10.19 15.61
CA ILE A 67 -1.61 -9.76 14.57
C ILE A 67 -2.43 -10.94 14.04
N ARG A 68 -1.86 -12.15 13.93
CA ARG A 68 -2.59 -13.34 13.53
C ARG A 68 -3.58 -13.82 14.60
N GLU A 69 -3.20 -13.77 15.87
CA GLU A 69 -4.09 -14.05 17.01
C GLU A 69 -5.33 -13.15 17.05
N ARG A 70 -5.23 -11.94 16.50
CA ARG A 70 -6.35 -11.00 16.34
C ARG A 70 -7.16 -11.22 15.07
N GLY A 71 -6.84 -12.24 14.29
CA GLY A 71 -7.53 -12.57 13.04
C GLY A 71 -7.17 -11.66 11.86
N SER A 72 -6.04 -10.94 11.91
CA SER A 72 -5.60 -10.10 10.81
C SER A 72 -4.98 -10.95 9.70
N ASP A 73 -5.47 -10.78 8.47
CA ASP A 73 -4.92 -11.35 7.24
C ASP A 73 -3.93 -10.39 6.54
N LEU A 74 -3.43 -9.38 7.26
CA LEU A 74 -2.47 -8.42 6.71
C LEU A 74 -1.26 -9.17 6.12
N PRO A 75 -0.95 -8.97 4.83
CA PRO A 75 0.22 -9.57 4.21
C PRO A 75 1.52 -9.13 4.88
N VAL A 76 2.36 -10.09 5.29
CA VAL A 76 3.62 -9.83 6.01
C VAL A 76 4.81 -10.41 5.25
N LEU A 77 5.80 -9.55 4.98
CA LEU A 77 7.12 -9.90 4.50
C LEU A 77 8.12 -9.83 5.67
N LEU A 78 8.73 -10.96 6.02
CA LEU A 78 9.77 -11.00 7.04
C LEU A 78 11.15 -10.71 6.44
N LEU A 79 11.92 -9.83 7.08
CA LEU A 79 13.33 -9.65 6.79
C LEU A 79 14.13 -10.53 7.77
N THR A 80 15.12 -11.28 7.27
CA THR A 80 15.87 -12.25 8.08
C THR A 80 17.33 -12.27 7.71
N ALA A 81 18.21 -12.57 8.67
CA ALA A 81 19.61 -12.87 8.41
C ALA A 81 19.75 -14.20 7.63
N ARG A 82 20.85 -14.32 6.86
CA ARG A 82 21.10 -15.46 5.94
C ARG A 82 21.10 -16.82 6.64
N ASP A 83 21.51 -16.86 7.90
CA ASP A 83 21.75 -18.11 8.66
C ASP A 83 20.55 -18.58 9.51
N ALA A 84 19.45 -17.85 9.49
CA ALA A 84 18.26 -18.12 10.30
C ALA A 84 17.26 -19.07 9.61
N VAL A 85 17.66 -20.30 9.25
CA VAL A 85 16.74 -21.29 8.64
C VAL A 85 15.58 -21.61 9.58
N GLU A 86 15.88 -21.80 10.87
CA GLU A 86 14.88 -22.08 11.90
C GLU A 86 13.84 -20.95 12.03
N SER A 87 14.29 -19.70 12.06
CA SER A 87 13.39 -18.53 12.11
C SER A 87 12.52 -18.38 10.86
N ARG A 88 12.99 -18.86 9.69
CA ARG A 88 12.17 -18.86 8.46
C ARG A 88 11.07 -19.91 8.52
N VAL A 89 11.37 -21.10 9.01
CA VAL A 89 10.38 -22.17 9.22
C VAL A 89 9.33 -21.68 10.22
N GLU A 90 9.77 -21.20 11.38
CA GLU A 90 8.87 -20.65 12.39
C GLU A 90 7.99 -19.51 11.85
N GLY A 91 8.57 -18.58 11.10
CA GLY A 91 7.81 -17.47 10.50
C GLY A 91 6.73 -17.93 9.51
N LEU A 92 7.03 -18.95 8.69
CA LEU A 92 6.03 -19.52 7.78
C LEU A 92 4.93 -20.28 8.53
N ASP A 93 5.28 -21.04 9.56
CA ASP A 93 4.32 -21.76 10.41
C ASP A 93 3.42 -20.79 11.19
N LEU A 94 3.94 -19.61 11.55
CA LEU A 94 3.18 -18.50 12.17
C LEU A 94 2.29 -17.74 11.18
N GLY A 95 2.37 -18.05 9.88
CA GLY A 95 1.56 -17.44 8.84
C GLY A 95 2.16 -16.18 8.21
N ALA A 96 3.50 -16.09 8.13
CA ALA A 96 4.14 -15.13 7.23
C ALA A 96 3.86 -15.49 5.77
N ASP A 97 3.67 -14.49 4.94
CA ASP A 97 3.32 -14.70 3.53
C ASP A 97 4.55 -14.86 2.64
N ASP A 98 5.68 -14.24 3.00
CA ASP A 98 6.99 -14.40 2.35
C ASP A 98 8.12 -13.95 3.29
N TYR A 99 9.36 -14.23 2.89
CA TYR A 99 10.56 -13.78 3.59
C TYR A 99 11.62 -13.28 2.60
N LEU A 100 12.51 -12.42 3.08
CA LEU A 100 13.62 -11.86 2.31
C LEU A 100 14.89 -11.87 3.16
N THR A 101 15.94 -12.52 2.66
CA THR A 101 17.20 -12.65 3.39
C THR A 101 18.11 -11.44 3.18
N LYS A 102 18.63 -10.88 4.27
CA LYS A 102 19.66 -9.83 4.26
C LYS A 102 21.04 -10.42 3.92
N PRO A 103 21.87 -9.76 3.06
CA PRO A 103 21.57 -8.55 2.30
C PRO A 103 20.75 -8.86 1.04
N PHE A 104 19.89 -7.95 0.64
CA PHE A 104 19.02 -8.09 -0.52
C PHE A 104 19.11 -6.88 -1.47
N ALA A 105 18.74 -7.08 -2.74
CA ALA A 105 18.60 -6.01 -3.70
C ALA A 105 17.22 -5.32 -3.58
N SER A 106 17.18 -3.99 -3.73
CA SER A 106 15.91 -3.24 -3.72
C SER A 106 14.89 -3.74 -4.74
N GLN A 107 15.38 -4.23 -5.89
CA GLN A 107 14.52 -4.82 -6.93
C GLN A 107 13.83 -6.11 -6.46
N GLU A 108 14.53 -6.95 -5.67
CA GLU A 108 13.96 -8.17 -5.10
C GLU A 108 12.89 -7.82 -4.05
N LEU A 109 13.18 -6.91 -3.13
CA LEU A 109 12.20 -6.41 -2.17
C LEU A 109 10.91 -5.96 -2.86
N LEU A 110 11.02 -5.09 -3.86
CA LEU A 110 9.87 -4.57 -4.60
C LEU A 110 9.13 -5.68 -5.36
N ALA A 111 9.83 -6.67 -5.90
CA ALA A 111 9.21 -7.79 -6.60
C ALA A 111 8.42 -8.68 -5.63
N ARG A 112 8.98 -8.99 -4.45
CA ARG A 112 8.32 -9.78 -3.40
C ARG A 112 7.12 -9.03 -2.83
N LEU A 113 7.27 -7.74 -2.52
CA LEU A 113 6.16 -6.93 -2.03
C LEU A 113 4.99 -6.88 -3.03
N ARG A 114 5.27 -6.71 -4.33
CA ARG A 114 4.23 -6.79 -5.37
C ARG A 114 3.56 -8.16 -5.43
N ALA A 115 4.34 -9.25 -5.29
CA ALA A 115 3.80 -10.61 -5.28
C ALA A 115 2.93 -10.87 -4.04
N LEU A 116 3.36 -10.37 -2.89
CA LEU A 116 2.66 -10.45 -1.62
C LEU A 116 1.32 -9.69 -1.67
N LEU A 117 1.34 -8.45 -2.07
CA LEU A 117 0.15 -7.63 -2.26
C LEU A 117 -0.84 -8.23 -3.29
N ARG A 118 -0.37 -9.07 -4.21
CA ARG A 118 -1.21 -9.81 -5.15
C ARG A 118 -1.91 -11.01 -4.50
N ARG A 119 -1.31 -11.67 -3.51
CA ARG A 119 -1.88 -12.87 -2.84
C ARG A 119 -2.99 -12.53 -1.86
N GLY A 120 -2.97 -11.35 -1.24
CA GLY A 120 -3.97 -10.88 -0.26
C GLY A 120 -5.40 -10.73 -0.79
N GLY A 121 -5.71 -11.21 -2.00
CA GLY A 121 -7.04 -11.33 -2.56
C GLY A 121 -7.00 -11.59 -4.07
N ALA A 122 -7.74 -12.57 -4.54
CA ALA A 122 -7.88 -12.90 -5.97
C ALA A 122 -8.33 -11.72 -6.85
N LYS A 123 -8.77 -10.61 -6.24
CA LYS A 123 -9.12 -9.34 -6.90
C LYS A 123 -7.94 -8.37 -7.09
N GLN A 124 -6.77 -8.60 -6.44
CA GLN A 124 -5.69 -7.60 -6.42
C GLN A 124 -4.69 -7.71 -7.58
N ALA A 125 -4.66 -8.84 -8.29
CA ALA A 125 -3.71 -9.07 -9.40
C ALA A 125 -4.27 -8.73 -10.78
N ALA A 126 -5.57 -8.51 -10.89
CA ALA A 126 -6.19 -8.20 -12.17
C ALA A 126 -6.00 -6.73 -12.53
N VAL A 127 -5.89 -6.46 -13.83
CA VAL A 127 -6.05 -5.11 -14.35
C VAL A 127 -7.39 -4.58 -13.85
N LEU A 128 -7.36 -3.52 -13.07
CA LEU A 128 -8.56 -2.86 -12.59
C LEU A 128 -9.25 -2.19 -13.78
N ALA A 129 -10.56 -2.30 -13.88
CA ALA A 129 -11.33 -1.71 -14.97
C ALA A 129 -12.63 -1.10 -14.46
N VAL A 130 -12.89 0.14 -14.88
CA VAL A 130 -14.17 0.83 -14.67
C VAL A 130 -14.49 1.57 -15.96
N ALA A 131 -15.54 1.17 -16.64
CA ALA A 131 -15.86 1.59 -18.00
C ALA A 131 -14.65 1.35 -18.95
N ASP A 132 -14.14 2.39 -19.59
CA ASP A 132 -12.99 2.38 -20.48
C ASP A 132 -11.65 2.73 -19.80
N LEU A 133 -11.68 2.99 -18.48
CA LEU A 133 -10.49 3.20 -17.66
C LEU A 133 -9.91 1.86 -17.21
N ARG A 134 -8.60 1.65 -17.46
CA ARG A 134 -7.86 0.47 -17.03
C ARG A 134 -6.61 0.88 -16.28
N LEU A 135 -6.31 0.18 -15.19
CA LEU A 135 -5.10 0.36 -14.38
C LEU A 135 -4.49 -1.03 -14.12
N ASP A 136 -3.25 -1.18 -14.55
CA ASP A 136 -2.43 -2.37 -14.25
C ASP A 136 -1.49 -2.05 -13.07
N PRO A 137 -1.74 -2.62 -11.88
CA PRO A 137 -0.89 -2.38 -10.71
C PRO A 137 0.53 -2.92 -10.87
N ALA A 138 0.72 -3.99 -11.68
CA ALA A 138 2.02 -4.65 -11.84
C ALA A 138 2.96 -3.80 -12.71
N SER A 139 2.49 -3.33 -13.86
CA SER A 139 3.25 -2.46 -14.77
C SER A 139 3.13 -0.98 -14.43
N ARG A 140 2.23 -0.60 -13.50
CA ARG A 140 1.86 0.78 -13.17
C ARG A 140 1.33 1.58 -14.37
N ARG A 141 0.74 0.89 -15.33
CA ARG A 141 0.20 1.49 -16.54
C ARG A 141 -1.27 1.82 -16.37
N VAL A 142 -1.63 3.01 -16.83
CA VAL A 142 -3.03 3.48 -16.83
C VAL A 142 -3.42 3.85 -18.25
N THR A 143 -4.59 3.38 -18.68
CA THR A 143 -5.18 3.75 -19.97
C THR A 143 -6.63 4.16 -19.83
N ARG A 144 -7.05 5.15 -20.60
CA ARG A 144 -8.42 5.61 -20.72
C ARG A 144 -8.84 5.59 -22.19
N GLY A 145 -9.85 4.82 -22.55
CA GLY A 145 -10.26 4.67 -23.95
C GLY A 145 -9.12 4.22 -24.89
N GLY A 146 -8.14 3.45 -24.38
CA GLY A 146 -6.92 3.06 -25.11
C GLY A 146 -5.78 4.10 -25.09
N ARG A 147 -6.03 5.33 -24.67
CA ARG A 147 -5.02 6.39 -24.49
C ARG A 147 -4.24 6.16 -23.19
N GLU A 148 -2.93 6.19 -23.24
CA GLU A 148 -2.07 6.11 -22.05
C GLU A 148 -2.15 7.41 -21.24
N VAL A 149 -2.28 7.27 -19.92
CA VAL A 149 -2.39 8.38 -18.96
C VAL A 149 -1.19 8.37 -18.04
N ALA A 150 -0.32 9.39 -18.16
CA ALA A 150 0.84 9.54 -17.29
C ALA A 150 0.43 10.10 -15.92
N LEU A 151 0.65 9.30 -14.89
CA LEU A 151 0.37 9.65 -13.49
C LEU A 151 1.67 9.69 -12.68
N SER A 152 1.75 10.63 -11.75
CA SER A 152 2.75 10.58 -10.67
C SER A 152 2.47 9.40 -9.74
N ALA A 153 3.44 9.04 -8.90
CA ALA A 153 3.30 7.94 -7.96
C ALA A 153 2.08 8.11 -7.03
N ARG A 154 1.83 9.33 -6.57
CA ARG A 154 0.72 9.66 -5.66
C ARG A 154 -0.64 9.66 -6.37
N GLU A 155 -0.71 10.19 -7.58
CA GLU A 155 -1.91 10.13 -8.42
C GLU A 155 -2.29 8.69 -8.75
N PHE A 156 -1.29 7.85 -9.04
CA PHE A 156 -1.50 6.44 -9.30
C PHE A 156 -2.06 5.73 -8.06
N ALA A 157 -1.47 5.96 -6.88
CA ALA A 157 -1.94 5.37 -5.62
C ALA A 157 -3.39 5.77 -5.31
N LEU A 158 -3.73 7.06 -5.50
CA LEU A 158 -5.11 7.53 -5.32
C LEU A 158 -6.07 6.88 -6.31
N LEU A 159 -5.71 6.83 -7.59
CA LEU A 159 -6.55 6.19 -8.60
C LEU A 159 -6.73 4.70 -8.33
N GLU A 160 -5.65 4.00 -7.98
CA GLU A 160 -5.71 2.59 -7.63
C GLU A 160 -6.65 2.34 -6.46
N TYR A 161 -6.54 3.14 -5.38
CA TYR A 161 -7.43 3.03 -4.23
C TYR A 161 -8.90 3.26 -4.60
N MET A 162 -9.18 4.28 -5.41
CA MET A 162 -10.54 4.54 -5.89
C MET A 162 -11.09 3.43 -6.79
N MET A 163 -10.26 2.84 -7.67
CA MET A 163 -10.68 1.75 -8.55
C MET A 163 -10.92 0.43 -7.80
N ARG A 164 -10.16 0.15 -6.75
CA ARG A 164 -10.40 -1.00 -5.87
C ARG A 164 -11.72 -0.90 -5.11
N ASN A 165 -12.15 0.32 -4.83
CA ASN A 165 -13.41 0.65 -4.17
C ASN A 165 -14.44 1.24 -5.14
N ALA A 166 -14.43 0.81 -6.40
CA ALA A 166 -15.34 1.34 -7.41
C ALA A 166 -16.80 1.18 -7.00
N GLY A 167 -17.59 2.25 -7.17
CA GLY A 167 -19.00 2.31 -6.76
C GLY A 167 -19.21 2.70 -5.29
N MET A 168 -18.18 2.64 -4.44
CA MET A 168 -18.26 2.97 -3.02
C MET A 168 -17.84 4.43 -2.76
N PRO A 169 -18.64 5.23 -2.05
CA PRO A 169 -18.23 6.56 -1.63
C PRO A 169 -17.08 6.49 -0.62
N LEU A 170 -15.97 7.17 -0.92
CA LEU A 170 -14.80 7.28 -0.06
C LEU A 170 -14.78 8.66 0.59
N THR A 171 -14.65 8.72 1.90
CA THR A 171 -14.45 9.98 2.62
C THR A 171 -13.05 10.53 2.32
N ARG A 172 -12.85 11.84 2.56
CA ARG A 172 -11.53 12.45 2.46
C ARG A 172 -10.54 11.80 3.43
N GLN A 173 -11.00 11.51 4.62
CA GLN A 173 -10.19 10.84 5.65
C GLN A 173 -9.76 9.44 5.19
N MET A 174 -10.65 8.60 4.69
CA MET A 174 -10.31 7.27 4.15
C MET A 174 -9.26 7.36 3.05
N ILE A 175 -9.38 8.36 2.17
CA ILE A 175 -8.41 8.59 1.09
C ILE A 175 -7.06 9.04 1.66
N GLU A 176 -7.05 9.96 2.63
CA GLU A 176 -5.82 10.43 3.28
C GLU A 176 -5.11 9.29 3.99
N GLU A 177 -5.79 8.54 4.81
CA GLU A 177 -5.22 7.41 5.57
C GLU A 177 -4.61 6.33 4.67
N HIS A 178 -5.13 6.14 3.44
CA HIS A 178 -4.66 5.09 2.53
C HIS A 178 -3.59 5.54 1.53
N VAL A 179 -3.57 6.82 1.18
CA VAL A 179 -2.70 7.39 0.13
C VAL A 179 -1.52 8.16 0.70
N TRP A 180 -1.62 8.65 1.95
CA TRP A 180 -0.56 9.36 2.65
C TRP A 180 -0.11 8.59 3.90
N ASN A 181 1.11 8.84 4.37
CA ASN A 181 1.65 8.29 5.60
C ASN A 181 1.06 8.98 6.84
N TYR A 182 1.22 8.36 8.01
CA TYR A 182 0.66 8.81 9.27
C TYR A 182 1.09 10.24 9.66
N ASP A 183 2.36 10.58 9.40
CA ASP A 183 2.94 11.90 9.73
C ASP A 183 2.59 12.99 8.72
N TYR A 184 1.73 12.69 7.74
CA TYR A 184 1.36 13.67 6.73
C TYR A 184 0.49 14.77 7.34
N GLN A 185 1.08 15.92 7.62
CA GLN A 185 0.41 17.14 8.08
C GLN A 185 -0.02 18.05 6.92
N GLY A 186 -0.47 17.48 5.83
CA GLY A 186 -0.95 18.24 4.66
C GLY A 186 -2.21 19.05 4.95
N GLY A 187 -2.41 20.11 4.17
CA GLY A 187 -3.59 20.97 4.30
C GLY A 187 -4.88 20.20 4.02
N SER A 188 -5.98 20.62 4.63
CA SER A 188 -7.33 20.02 4.57
C SER A 188 -7.91 19.84 3.15
N ASN A 189 -7.24 20.32 2.11
CA ASN A 189 -7.69 20.27 0.72
C ASN A 189 -6.80 19.41 -0.19
N VAL A 190 -5.84 18.66 0.36
CA VAL A 190 -4.89 17.87 -0.46
C VAL A 190 -5.61 16.86 -1.35
N VAL A 191 -6.58 16.14 -0.82
CA VAL A 191 -7.40 15.18 -1.58
C VAL A 191 -8.09 15.88 -2.76
N ASP A 192 -8.69 17.05 -2.51
CA ASP A 192 -9.43 17.82 -3.52
C ASP A 192 -8.51 18.26 -4.67
N VAL A 193 -7.26 18.65 -4.35
CA VAL A 193 -6.23 19.00 -5.34
C VAL A 193 -5.88 17.80 -6.21
N TYR A 194 -5.62 16.65 -5.61
CA TYR A 194 -5.28 15.43 -6.36
C TYR A 194 -6.47 14.92 -7.19
N ILE A 195 -7.68 14.97 -6.67
CA ILE A 195 -8.91 14.64 -7.42
C ILE A 195 -9.08 15.56 -8.63
N ARG A 196 -8.86 16.88 -8.46
CA ARG A 196 -8.90 17.84 -9.57
C ARG A 196 -7.87 17.49 -10.64
N THR A 197 -6.65 17.17 -10.23
CA THR A 197 -5.57 16.79 -11.16
C THR A 197 -5.90 15.49 -11.90
N LEU A 198 -6.40 14.46 -11.19
CA LEU A 198 -6.84 13.21 -11.81
C LEU A 198 -7.96 13.44 -12.82
N ARG A 199 -8.98 14.22 -12.48
CA ARG A 199 -10.04 14.58 -13.42
C ARG A 199 -9.47 15.24 -14.69
N GLY A 200 -8.55 16.18 -14.53
CA GLY A 200 -7.92 16.86 -15.67
C GLY A 200 -7.14 15.91 -16.59
N LYS A 201 -6.63 14.78 -16.08
CA LYS A 201 -5.89 13.77 -16.85
C LYS A 201 -6.79 12.68 -17.42
N LEU A 202 -7.83 12.30 -16.71
CA LEU A 202 -8.73 11.20 -17.06
C LEU A 202 -9.95 11.64 -17.86
N GLU A 203 -10.41 12.88 -17.69
CA GLU A 203 -11.67 13.38 -18.24
C GLU A 203 -11.37 14.49 -19.27
N ILE A 204 -10.70 14.16 -20.38
CA ILE A 204 -10.43 15.08 -21.49
C ILE A 204 -11.73 15.28 -22.29
N GLN A 205 -11.79 16.34 -23.13
CA GLN A 205 -12.99 16.69 -23.89
C GLN A 205 -13.67 15.47 -24.57
N GLY A 206 -14.94 15.25 -24.23
CA GLY A 206 -15.76 14.16 -24.76
C GLY A 206 -15.74 12.86 -23.95
N GLU A 207 -14.83 12.71 -23.00
CA GLU A 207 -14.82 11.53 -22.12
C GLU A 207 -15.84 11.68 -20.99
N LYS A 208 -16.59 10.61 -20.70
CA LYS A 208 -17.56 10.58 -19.60
C LYS A 208 -16.83 10.74 -18.25
N ARG A 209 -17.44 11.49 -17.36
CA ARG A 209 -16.92 11.62 -15.98
C ARG A 209 -16.96 10.27 -15.26
N LEU A 210 -15.89 9.91 -14.57
CA LEU A 210 -15.82 8.71 -13.72
C LEU A 210 -15.65 9.04 -12.24
N ILE A 211 -14.98 10.16 -11.92
CA ILE A 211 -14.80 10.56 -10.52
C ILE A 211 -15.89 11.57 -10.17
N HIS A 212 -16.83 11.17 -9.31
CA HIS A 212 -17.95 12.00 -8.87
C HIS A 212 -17.75 12.51 -7.46
N THR A 213 -18.27 13.70 -7.17
CA THR A 213 -18.31 14.24 -5.81
C THR A 213 -19.62 13.82 -5.15
N VAL A 214 -19.52 13.20 -3.97
CA VAL A 214 -20.66 12.91 -3.11
C VAL A 214 -20.72 14.00 -2.04
N ARG A 215 -21.74 14.88 -2.11
CA ARG A 215 -21.88 16.04 -1.22
C ARG A 215 -21.82 15.58 0.25
N ASN A 216 -21.07 16.30 1.06
CA ASN A 216 -20.87 16.05 2.51
C ASN A 216 -20.24 14.69 2.85
N VAL A 217 -19.78 13.89 1.88
CA VAL A 217 -19.11 12.62 2.09
C VAL A 217 -17.68 12.67 1.55
N GLY A 218 -17.52 12.78 0.22
CA GLY A 218 -16.20 12.71 -0.42
C GLY A 218 -16.32 12.43 -1.90
N TYR A 219 -15.74 11.33 -2.37
CA TYR A 219 -15.64 11.00 -3.79
C TYR A 219 -15.98 9.54 -4.06
N VAL A 220 -16.51 9.27 -5.25
CA VAL A 220 -16.76 7.91 -5.75
C VAL A 220 -16.27 7.81 -7.19
N LEU A 221 -15.65 6.67 -7.53
CA LEU A 221 -15.28 6.35 -8.90
C LEU A 221 -16.27 5.31 -9.42
N ARG A 222 -17.02 5.67 -10.47
CA ARG A 222 -18.02 4.79 -11.10
C ARG A 222 -18.36 5.27 -12.50
N GLU A 223 -18.89 4.38 -13.32
CA GLU A 223 -19.57 4.79 -14.53
C GLU A 223 -20.93 5.42 -14.18
N GLU A 224 -21.27 6.48 -14.89
CA GLU A 224 -22.60 7.08 -14.80
C GLU A 224 -23.57 6.23 -15.67
N ALA A 225 -24.68 5.82 -15.06
CA ALA A 225 -25.70 5.04 -15.76
C ALA A 225 -26.40 5.86 -16.86
#